data_50d2f262fc18a8b58fe8fe6b3542d80b
#
_entry.id   50d2f262fc18a8b58fe8fe6b3542d80b
#
_cell.length_a   1.000
_cell.length_b   1.000
_cell.length_c   1.000
_cell.angle_alpha   90.00
_cell.angle_beta   90.00
_cell.angle_gamma   90.00
#
_symmetry.space_group_name_H-M   'P 1'
#
loop_
_entity.id
_entity.type
_entity.pdbx_description
1 polymer ?
#
loop_
_entity_poly.entity_id
_entity_poly.type
_entity_poly.pdbx_seq_one_letter_code
_entity_poly.pdbx_strand_id
1 'polypeptide(L)'
;MKKNPSPEQKKEMNPLTQAQQPSPADASGADSEDPMASLQADLDRFRDLALRSQADFENYKKRAAREKEDAVKYANSALLQRLVSIIDNFELGLAAAKAQGAQSPIYSGMVLVQKQLNDLLEENGLQSIEAEGKKFDPNLHEAIAHEPSESPEGTVIRQARRGYRFKDRLLRPARVMVSSGPAKQ
;
A
#
# COMPACT_ATOMS: atom_id res chain seq x y z
N MET A 1 35.50 27.60 -17.79
CA MET A 1 36.22 27.54 -19.10
C MET A 1 36.15 26.13 -19.65
N LYS A 2 35.81 26.02 -20.98
CA LYS A 2 35.81 24.89 -21.93
C LYS A 2 34.60 23.94 -21.75
N LYS A 3 33.52 24.14 -22.51
CA LYS A 3 33.22 23.93 -23.94
C LYS A 3 33.02 22.46 -24.29
N ASN A 4 31.74 22.17 -24.49
CA ASN A 4 31.16 21.04 -25.23
C ASN A 4 31.63 21.04 -26.70
N PRO A 5 31.67 19.92 -27.41
CA PRO A 5 30.87 19.86 -28.62
C PRO A 5 30.13 18.53 -28.84
N SER A 6 28.94 18.65 -29.40
CA SER A 6 28.12 17.60 -30.03
C SER A 6 28.80 16.99 -31.26
N PRO A 7 28.53 15.75 -31.60
CA PRO A 7 28.75 15.22 -32.93
C PRO A 7 27.47 15.23 -33.78
N GLU A 8 27.62 15.80 -34.95
CA GLU A 8 26.72 15.81 -36.09
C GLU A 8 26.43 14.40 -36.62
N GLN A 9 25.14 14.12 -36.82
CA GLN A 9 24.72 12.96 -37.61
C GLN A 9 24.67 13.32 -39.09
N LYS A 10 25.52 12.65 -39.86
CA LYS A 10 25.54 12.64 -41.32
C LYS A 10 24.26 11.99 -41.86
N LYS A 11 23.58 12.75 -42.73
CA LYS A 11 22.57 12.26 -43.67
C LYS A 11 23.29 11.49 -44.77
N GLU A 12 23.03 10.22 -44.91
CA GLU A 12 23.31 9.47 -46.13
C GLU A 12 22.10 9.56 -47.06
N MET A 13 22.36 10.11 -48.24
CA MET A 13 21.45 10.15 -49.37
C MET A 13 21.42 8.79 -50.04
N ASN A 14 20.24 8.23 -50.23
CA ASN A 14 20.00 7.01 -51.00
C ASN A 14 19.68 7.36 -52.45
N PRO A 15 20.33 6.72 -53.46
CA PRO A 15 20.17 7.07 -54.86
C PRO A 15 18.88 6.49 -55.47
N LEU A 16 18.37 7.29 -56.39
CA LEU A 16 17.26 7.04 -57.32
C LEU A 16 17.28 5.62 -57.92
N THR A 17 16.25 4.84 -57.67
CA THR A 17 15.97 3.65 -58.47
C THR A 17 14.77 3.94 -59.38
N GLN A 18 14.99 3.64 -60.62
CA GLN A 18 14.21 3.92 -61.80
C GLN A 18 12.74 3.53 -61.71
N ALA A 19 11.89 4.40 -62.23
CA ALA A 19 10.51 4.17 -62.56
C ALA A 19 10.33 3.01 -63.53
N GLN A 20 9.73 1.91 -63.10
CA GLN A 20 9.06 0.96 -63.99
C GLN A 20 7.57 1.32 -64.02
N GLN A 21 7.12 1.71 -65.18
CA GLN A 21 5.70 1.87 -65.49
C GLN A 21 5.03 0.48 -65.42
N PRO A 22 3.96 0.27 -64.70
CA PRO A 22 3.14 -0.92 -64.87
C PRO A 22 2.20 -0.74 -66.09
N SER A 23 2.20 -1.77 -66.91
CA SER A 23 1.34 -2.00 -68.06
C SER A 23 -0.17 -1.98 -67.65
N PRO A 24 -1.04 -1.44 -68.48
CA PRO A 24 -2.48 -1.42 -68.21
C PRO A 24 -3.15 -2.74 -68.65
N ALA A 25 -3.10 -3.77 -67.79
CA ALA A 25 -3.91 -4.97 -67.96
C ALA A 25 -3.95 -5.71 -66.64
N ASP A 26 -4.91 -5.38 -65.79
CA ASP A 26 -5.65 -6.21 -64.87
C ASP A 26 -6.48 -5.31 -63.91
N ALA A 27 -7.38 -4.56 -64.50
CA ALA A 27 -8.43 -3.86 -63.79
C ALA A 27 -9.72 -4.70 -63.90
N SER A 28 -9.77 -5.85 -63.19
CA SER A 28 -11.01 -6.57 -62.98
C SER A 28 -10.93 -7.35 -61.69
N GLY A 29 -11.35 -6.70 -60.62
CA GLY A 29 -11.41 -7.29 -59.28
C GLY A 29 -11.54 -6.25 -58.17
N ALA A 30 -12.11 -5.08 -58.48
CA ALA A 30 -12.59 -4.21 -57.43
C ALA A 30 -13.89 -4.83 -56.92
N ASP A 31 -13.77 -5.62 -55.83
CA ASP A 31 -14.88 -5.89 -54.92
C ASP A 31 -15.49 -4.53 -54.59
N SER A 32 -16.62 -4.19 -55.23
CA SER A 32 -17.43 -3.06 -54.87
C SER A 32 -18.08 -3.41 -53.54
N GLU A 33 -17.31 -3.20 -52.43
CA GLU A 33 -17.90 -3.22 -51.11
C GLU A 33 -19.10 -2.27 -51.17
N ASP A 34 -20.29 -2.81 -50.89
CA ASP A 34 -21.53 -2.03 -50.88
C ASP A 34 -21.34 -0.88 -49.86
N PRO A 35 -21.35 0.40 -50.31
CA PRO A 35 -21.10 1.52 -49.41
C PRO A 35 -22.09 1.56 -48.24
N MET A 36 -23.25 0.97 -48.41
CA MET A 36 -24.25 0.84 -47.36
C MET A 36 -23.83 -0.22 -46.31
N ALA A 37 -23.25 -1.33 -46.73
CA ALA A 37 -22.73 -2.36 -45.81
C ALA A 37 -21.54 -1.85 -44.98
N SER A 38 -20.63 -1.12 -45.63
CA SER A 38 -19.48 -0.47 -44.94
C SER A 38 -19.97 0.55 -43.89
N LEU A 39 -20.90 1.42 -44.26
CA LEU A 39 -21.49 2.40 -43.35
C LEU A 39 -22.20 1.74 -42.16
N GLN A 40 -22.94 0.64 -42.41
CA GLN A 40 -23.60 -0.11 -41.37
C GLN A 40 -22.58 -0.73 -40.38
N ALA A 41 -21.52 -1.32 -40.89
CA ALA A 41 -20.42 -1.88 -40.07
C ALA A 41 -19.75 -0.80 -39.22
N ASP A 42 -19.49 0.39 -39.77
CA ASP A 42 -18.94 1.50 -39.02
C ASP A 42 -19.88 1.99 -37.92
N LEU A 43 -21.19 2.07 -38.22
CA LEU A 43 -22.19 2.46 -37.25
C LEU A 43 -22.26 1.48 -36.08
N ASP A 44 -22.23 0.18 -36.34
CA ASP A 44 -22.22 -0.86 -35.29
C ASP A 44 -20.93 -0.80 -34.47
N ARG A 45 -19.79 -0.61 -35.13
CA ARG A 45 -18.50 -0.41 -34.45
C ARG A 45 -18.50 0.80 -33.52
N PHE A 46 -19.02 1.94 -33.95
CA PHE A 46 -19.12 3.13 -33.11
C PHE A 46 -20.12 2.96 -31.97
N ARG A 47 -21.22 2.23 -32.19
CA ARG A 47 -22.14 1.86 -31.09
C ARG A 47 -21.49 1.02 -30.05
N ASP A 48 -20.75 -0.03 -30.44
CA ASP A 48 -20.03 -0.90 -29.53
C ASP A 48 -18.95 -0.13 -28.76
N LEU A 49 -18.22 0.75 -29.45
CA LEU A 49 -17.23 1.61 -28.83
C LEU A 49 -17.86 2.55 -27.80
N ALA A 50 -19.01 3.16 -28.13
CA ALA A 50 -19.73 4.05 -27.22
C ALA A 50 -20.24 3.30 -25.98
N LEU A 51 -20.83 2.11 -26.15
CA LEU A 51 -21.30 1.28 -25.04
C LEU A 51 -20.16 0.84 -24.13
N ARG A 52 -19.04 0.42 -24.72
CA ARG A 52 -17.84 0.05 -23.96
C ARG A 52 -17.28 1.24 -23.19
N SER A 53 -17.17 2.41 -23.86
CA SER A 53 -16.67 3.64 -23.21
C SER A 53 -17.58 4.06 -22.05
N GLN A 54 -18.90 3.94 -22.21
CA GLN A 54 -19.86 4.21 -21.13
C GLN A 54 -19.65 3.26 -19.94
N ALA A 55 -19.52 1.95 -20.20
CA ALA A 55 -19.28 0.96 -19.17
C ALA A 55 -17.94 1.21 -18.42
N ASP A 56 -16.89 1.54 -19.18
CA ASP A 56 -15.58 1.88 -18.61
C ASP A 56 -15.67 3.15 -17.75
N PHE A 57 -16.40 4.16 -18.20
CA PHE A 57 -16.60 5.39 -17.43
C PHE A 57 -17.36 5.13 -16.12
N GLU A 58 -18.42 4.30 -16.15
CA GLU A 58 -19.15 3.94 -14.93
C GLU A 58 -18.27 3.16 -13.94
N ASN A 59 -17.47 2.22 -14.44
CA ASN A 59 -16.51 1.48 -13.63
C ASN A 59 -15.45 2.41 -13.03
N TYR A 60 -14.91 3.32 -13.85
CA TYR A 60 -13.98 4.35 -13.37
C TYR A 60 -14.59 5.22 -12.28
N LYS A 61 -15.82 5.70 -12.47
CA LYS A 61 -16.54 6.52 -11.48
C LYS A 61 -16.71 5.79 -10.14
N LYS A 62 -17.11 4.51 -10.18
CA LYS A 62 -17.26 3.69 -8.99
C LYS A 62 -15.90 3.48 -8.27
N ARG A 63 -14.84 3.22 -9.04
CA ARG A 63 -13.50 3.05 -8.50
C ARG A 63 -12.98 4.36 -7.89
N ALA A 64 -13.09 5.48 -8.59
CA ALA A 64 -12.65 6.78 -8.12
C ALA A 64 -13.37 7.22 -6.82
N ALA A 65 -14.66 6.90 -6.70
CA ALA A 65 -15.41 7.16 -5.47
C ALA A 65 -14.83 6.38 -4.28
N ARG A 66 -14.55 5.08 -4.45
CA ARG A 66 -13.93 4.24 -3.41
C ARG A 66 -12.52 4.72 -3.05
N GLU A 67 -11.71 5.03 -4.06
CA GLU A 67 -10.35 5.55 -3.84
C GLU A 67 -10.38 6.88 -3.06
N LYS A 68 -11.34 7.76 -3.35
CA LYS A 68 -11.54 9.00 -2.60
C LYS A 68 -11.95 8.74 -1.15
N GLU A 69 -12.90 7.83 -0.92
CA GLU A 69 -13.31 7.43 0.44
C GLU A 69 -12.14 6.85 1.23
N ASP A 70 -11.36 5.96 0.61
CA ASP A 70 -10.17 5.37 1.22
C ASP A 70 -9.09 6.43 1.51
N ALA A 71 -8.86 7.35 0.57
CA ALA A 71 -7.91 8.45 0.77
C ALA A 71 -8.28 9.32 1.98
N VAL A 72 -9.54 9.68 2.14
CA VAL A 72 -10.03 10.41 3.31
C VAL A 72 -9.96 9.56 4.57
N LYS A 73 -10.36 8.29 4.49
CA LYS A 73 -10.37 7.36 5.61
C LYS A 73 -8.98 7.15 6.22
N TYR A 74 -7.94 7.10 5.38
CA TYR A 74 -6.57 6.80 5.80
C TYR A 74 -5.60 7.99 5.71
N ALA A 75 -6.10 9.21 5.51
CA ALA A 75 -5.28 10.42 5.37
C ALA A 75 -4.28 10.59 6.52
N ASN A 76 -4.68 10.26 7.76
CA ASN A 76 -3.85 10.42 8.95
C ASN A 76 -2.90 9.25 9.23
N SER A 77 -2.89 8.19 8.42
CA SER A 77 -2.10 6.97 8.71
C SER A 77 -0.60 7.25 8.86
N ALA A 78 -0.03 8.07 7.99
CA ALA A 78 1.39 8.43 8.05
C ALA A 78 1.75 9.25 9.31
N LEU A 79 0.87 10.16 9.72
CA LEU A 79 1.02 10.93 10.96
C LEU A 79 0.96 10.01 12.19
N LEU A 80 -0.05 9.14 12.25
CA LEU A 80 -0.24 8.18 13.33
C LEU A 80 0.95 7.21 13.44
N GLN A 81 1.51 6.75 12.32
CA GLN A 81 2.68 5.89 12.33
C GLN A 81 3.91 6.55 12.97
N ARG A 82 4.12 7.85 12.72
CA ARG A 82 5.19 8.63 13.36
C ARG A 82 4.89 8.85 14.85
N LEU A 83 3.65 9.17 15.19
CA LEU A 83 3.24 9.38 16.59
C LEU A 83 3.42 8.12 17.43
N VAL A 84 3.06 6.94 16.91
CA VAL A 84 3.29 5.66 17.58
C VAL A 84 4.76 5.44 17.95
N SER A 85 5.71 5.87 17.09
CA SER A 85 7.14 5.77 17.40
C SER A 85 7.56 6.71 18.54
N ILE A 86 6.92 7.86 18.68
CA ILE A 86 7.16 8.78 19.80
C ILE A 86 6.61 8.18 21.10
N ILE A 87 5.44 7.55 21.04
CA ILE A 87 4.80 6.89 22.18
C ILE A 87 5.65 5.72 22.68
N ASP A 88 6.26 4.92 21.78
CA ASP A 88 7.19 3.86 22.19
C ASP A 88 8.35 4.42 23.03
N ASN A 89 8.95 5.52 22.59
CA ASN A 89 10.04 6.16 23.36
C ASN A 89 9.54 6.75 24.68
N PHE A 90 8.33 7.28 24.70
CA PHE A 90 7.71 7.76 25.93
C PHE A 90 7.45 6.61 26.92
N GLU A 91 6.98 5.46 26.46
CA GLU A 91 6.79 4.26 27.29
C GLU A 91 8.12 3.74 27.86
N LEU A 92 9.20 3.75 27.06
CA LEU A 92 10.52 3.42 27.56
C LEU A 92 11.00 4.38 28.65
N GLY A 93 10.80 5.69 28.46
CA GLY A 93 11.10 6.70 29.46
C GLY A 93 10.29 6.52 30.74
N LEU A 94 9.00 6.18 30.59
CA LEU A 94 8.12 5.92 31.72
C LEU A 94 8.51 4.66 32.50
N ALA A 95 8.93 3.60 31.79
CA ALA A 95 9.46 2.38 32.41
C ALA A 95 10.73 2.65 33.21
N ALA A 96 11.64 3.47 32.66
CA ALA A 96 12.86 3.89 33.37
C ALA A 96 12.54 4.77 34.60
N ALA A 97 11.60 5.69 34.48
CA ALA A 97 11.17 6.52 35.61
C ALA A 97 10.52 5.70 36.73
N LYS A 98 9.75 4.66 36.38
CA LYS A 98 9.17 3.72 37.34
C LYS A 98 10.24 3.01 38.18
N ALA A 99 11.35 2.59 37.54
CA ALA A 99 12.43 1.93 38.21
C ALA A 99 13.16 2.86 39.21
N GLN A 100 13.14 4.18 38.99
CA GLN A 100 13.76 5.18 39.89
C GLN A 100 12.84 5.59 41.04
N GLY A 101 11.52 5.45 40.92
CA GLY A 101 10.57 5.81 41.97
C GLY A 101 9.13 5.92 41.48
N ALA A 102 8.41 4.82 41.56
CA ALA A 102 7.02 4.75 41.13
C ALA A 102 6.04 5.68 41.89
N GLN A 103 6.43 6.23 43.03
CA GLN A 103 5.62 7.16 43.84
C GLN A 103 5.94 8.64 43.58
N SER A 104 6.83 8.95 42.64
CA SER A 104 7.15 10.32 42.29
C SER A 104 5.92 11.03 41.69
N PRO A 105 5.62 12.28 42.10
CA PRO A 105 4.57 13.08 41.45
C PRO A 105 4.79 13.25 39.95
N ILE A 106 6.06 13.31 39.51
CA ILE A 106 6.43 13.37 38.10
C ILE A 106 5.99 12.11 37.36
N TYR A 107 6.29 10.93 37.95
CA TYR A 107 5.87 9.66 37.37
C TYR A 107 4.34 9.57 37.23
N SER A 108 3.59 9.96 38.27
CA SER A 108 2.13 9.99 38.23
C SER A 108 1.59 10.93 37.15
N GLY A 109 2.20 12.09 36.98
CA GLY A 109 1.86 13.03 35.92
C GLY A 109 2.12 12.45 34.52
N MET A 110 3.25 11.77 34.34
CA MET A 110 3.59 11.13 33.05
C MET A 110 2.64 9.97 32.70
N VAL A 111 2.20 9.19 33.70
CA VAL A 111 1.19 8.14 33.50
C VAL A 111 -0.15 8.74 33.03
N LEU A 112 -0.55 9.88 33.58
CA LEU A 112 -1.75 10.58 33.13
C LEU A 112 -1.64 11.05 31.68
N VAL A 113 -0.48 11.61 31.30
CA VAL A 113 -0.21 12.00 29.90
C VAL A 113 -0.25 10.80 28.97
N GLN A 114 0.33 9.66 29.37
CA GLN A 114 0.27 8.42 28.58
C GLN A 114 -1.18 7.99 28.36
N LYS A 115 -2.01 8.05 29.41
CA LYS A 115 -3.43 7.72 29.30
C LYS A 115 -4.13 8.63 28.29
N GLN A 116 -3.94 9.94 28.39
CA GLN A 116 -4.55 10.92 27.47
C GLN A 116 -4.10 10.68 26.03
N LEU A 117 -2.83 10.30 25.81
CA LEU A 117 -2.32 9.95 24.47
C LEU A 117 -3.00 8.70 23.94
N ASN A 118 -3.19 7.67 24.75
CA ASN A 118 -3.88 6.45 24.34
C ASN A 118 -5.36 6.73 24.01
N ASP A 119 -6.05 7.49 24.86
CA ASP A 119 -7.44 7.89 24.63
C ASP A 119 -7.56 8.66 23.30
N LEU A 120 -6.66 9.62 23.05
CA LEU A 120 -6.62 10.36 21.78
C LEU A 120 -6.40 9.45 20.56
N LEU A 121 -5.55 8.43 20.67
CA LEU A 121 -5.31 7.47 19.59
C LEU A 121 -6.56 6.64 19.30
N GLU A 122 -7.23 6.15 20.34
CA GLU A 122 -8.45 5.36 20.23
C GLU A 122 -9.59 6.18 19.59
N GLU A 123 -9.78 7.44 19.99
CA GLU A 123 -10.74 8.37 19.39
C GLU A 123 -10.49 8.58 17.89
N ASN A 124 -9.22 8.55 17.49
CA ASN A 124 -8.84 8.66 16.08
C ASN A 124 -8.87 7.32 15.33
N GLY A 125 -9.34 6.25 15.96
CA GLY A 125 -9.53 4.92 15.36
C GLY A 125 -8.25 4.08 15.31
N LEU A 126 -7.24 4.41 16.11
CA LEU A 126 -6.06 3.58 16.31
C LEU A 126 -6.27 2.67 17.53
N GLN A 127 -6.15 1.37 17.32
CA GLN A 127 -6.32 0.37 18.38
C GLN A 127 -5.01 -0.36 18.63
N SER A 128 -4.63 -0.51 19.91
CA SER A 128 -3.48 -1.32 20.28
C SER A 128 -3.80 -2.82 20.13
N ILE A 129 -2.80 -3.58 19.68
CA ILE A 129 -2.88 -5.03 19.57
C ILE A 129 -2.32 -5.62 20.86
N GLU A 130 -3.19 -6.20 21.67
CA GLU A 130 -2.79 -6.97 22.85
C GLU A 130 -2.45 -8.38 22.41
N ALA A 131 -1.18 -8.72 22.49
CA ALA A 131 -0.67 -10.00 22.03
C ALA A 131 -0.33 -10.97 23.17
N GLU A 132 0.00 -10.48 24.36
CA GLU A 132 0.46 -11.32 25.48
C GLU A 132 -0.60 -12.35 25.90
N GLY A 133 -0.15 -13.58 26.08
CA GLY A 133 -1.01 -14.71 26.44
C GLY A 133 -1.88 -15.24 25.28
N LYS A 134 -1.85 -14.61 24.13
CA LYS A 134 -2.62 -15.04 22.95
C LYS A 134 -1.78 -15.93 22.04
N LYS A 135 -2.44 -16.69 21.17
CA LYS A 135 -1.78 -17.48 20.14
C LYS A 135 -1.13 -16.51 19.12
N PHE A 136 0.05 -16.87 18.66
CA PHE A 136 0.74 -16.11 17.61
C PHE A 136 -0.08 -16.10 16.31
N ASP A 137 -0.30 -14.91 15.75
CA ASP A 137 -0.95 -14.69 14.47
C ASP A 137 0.00 -13.93 13.54
N PRO A 138 0.47 -14.53 12.45
CA PRO A 138 1.37 -13.87 11.49
C PRO A 138 0.82 -12.58 10.85
N ASN A 139 -0.51 -12.42 10.83
CA ASN A 139 -1.14 -11.22 10.27
C ASN A 139 -1.06 -10.01 11.20
N LEU A 140 -0.89 -10.25 12.51
CA LEU A 140 -0.92 -9.20 13.55
C LEU A 140 0.41 -9.08 14.30
N HIS A 141 1.21 -10.16 14.32
CA HIS A 141 2.39 -10.29 15.16
C HIS A 141 3.65 -10.55 14.33
N GLU A 142 4.76 -9.98 14.78
CA GLU A 142 6.12 -10.23 14.29
C GLU A 142 6.91 -10.93 15.41
N ALA A 143 7.23 -12.22 15.23
CA ALA A 143 8.05 -12.95 16.20
C ALA A 143 9.50 -12.51 16.09
N ILE A 144 10.10 -12.03 17.19
CA ILE A 144 11.49 -11.61 17.26
C ILE A 144 12.39 -12.66 17.91
N ALA A 145 11.81 -13.52 18.75
CA ALA A 145 12.51 -14.63 19.40
C ALA A 145 11.55 -15.76 19.76
N HIS A 146 12.09 -16.97 19.87
CA HIS A 146 11.42 -18.12 20.45
C HIS A 146 12.16 -18.47 21.75
N GLU A 147 11.42 -18.54 22.85
CA GLU A 147 11.99 -18.83 24.17
C GLU A 147 11.24 -20.02 24.80
N PRO A 148 11.96 -20.91 25.53
CA PRO A 148 11.31 -21.94 26.31
C PRO A 148 10.46 -21.31 27.41
N SER A 149 9.23 -21.79 27.60
CA SER A 149 8.35 -21.33 28.66
C SER A 149 7.34 -22.41 29.05
N GLU A 150 6.69 -22.26 30.18
CA GLU A 150 5.61 -23.15 30.61
C GLU A 150 4.35 -23.07 29.73
N SER A 151 4.25 -22.01 28.91
CA SER A 151 3.13 -21.80 27.99
C SER A 151 3.22 -22.77 26.81
N PRO A 152 2.07 -23.17 26.22
CA PRO A 152 2.04 -23.99 25.01
C PRO A 152 2.86 -23.36 23.87
N GLU A 153 3.45 -24.22 23.05
CA GLU A 153 4.16 -23.77 21.83
C GLU A 153 3.27 -22.90 20.96
N GLY A 154 3.83 -21.81 20.42
CA GLY A 154 3.11 -20.84 19.60
C GLY A 154 2.30 -19.80 20.38
N THR A 155 2.42 -19.76 21.73
CA THR A 155 1.80 -18.71 22.56
C THR A 155 2.76 -17.53 22.71
N VAL A 156 2.24 -16.32 22.64
CA VAL A 156 3.01 -15.09 22.90
C VAL A 156 3.29 -14.96 24.39
N ILE A 157 4.56 -15.00 24.75
CA ILE A 157 5.02 -14.90 26.15
C ILE A 157 5.07 -13.44 26.60
N ARG A 158 5.64 -12.60 25.73
CA ARG A 158 5.87 -11.18 26.03
C ARG A 158 5.78 -10.35 24.76
N GLN A 159 5.24 -9.16 24.90
CA GLN A 159 5.20 -8.17 23.86
C GLN A 159 6.34 -7.16 24.05
N ALA A 160 7.37 -7.22 23.18
CA ALA A 160 8.51 -6.31 23.23
C ALA A 160 8.17 -4.92 22.69
N ARG A 161 7.22 -4.85 21.76
CA ARG A 161 6.75 -3.57 21.17
C ARG A 161 5.30 -3.70 20.78
N ARG A 162 4.49 -2.70 21.13
CA ARG A 162 3.06 -2.72 20.84
C ARG A 162 2.79 -2.67 19.33
N GLY A 163 1.87 -3.51 18.88
CA GLY A 163 1.28 -3.41 17.56
C GLY A 163 0.10 -2.45 17.57
N TYR A 164 -0.23 -1.93 16.39
CA TYR A 164 -1.37 -1.03 16.23
C TYR A 164 -2.13 -1.32 14.95
N ARG A 165 -3.45 -1.25 15.04
CA ARG A 165 -4.38 -1.31 13.91
C ARG A 165 -5.08 0.03 13.77
N PHE A 166 -5.05 0.59 12.56
CA PHE A 166 -5.79 1.81 12.25
C PHE A 166 -7.05 1.46 11.47
N LYS A 167 -8.18 1.61 12.13
CA LYS A 167 -9.49 1.18 11.61
C LYS A 167 -9.45 -0.31 11.23
N ASP A 168 -9.56 -0.64 9.94
CA ASP A 168 -9.53 -2.01 9.40
C ASP A 168 -8.18 -2.45 8.83
N ARG A 169 -7.14 -1.57 8.86
CA ARG A 169 -5.79 -1.89 8.36
C ARG A 169 -4.79 -2.04 9.49
N LEU A 170 -3.88 -3.00 9.34
CA LEU A 170 -2.71 -3.09 10.19
C LEU A 170 -1.80 -1.88 9.91
N LEU A 171 -1.50 -1.08 10.95
CA LEU A 171 -0.55 0.02 10.86
C LEU A 171 0.87 -0.47 11.15
N ARG A 172 1.01 -1.31 12.17
CA ARG A 172 2.28 -1.91 12.59
C ARG A 172 2.03 -3.21 13.35
N PRO A 173 2.73 -4.32 13.05
CA PRO A 173 2.60 -5.56 13.81
C PRO A 173 3.13 -5.39 15.24
N ALA A 174 2.61 -6.19 16.16
CA ALA A 174 3.17 -6.31 17.50
C ALA A 174 4.44 -7.17 17.44
N ARG A 175 5.55 -6.67 17.98
CA ARG A 175 6.78 -7.47 18.09
C ARG A 175 6.76 -8.29 19.37
N VAL A 176 6.79 -9.59 19.21
CA VAL A 176 6.51 -10.53 20.28
C VAL A 176 7.58 -11.61 20.43
N MET A 177 7.69 -12.12 21.65
CA MET A 177 8.42 -13.36 21.95
C MET A 177 7.42 -14.49 22.05
N VAL A 178 7.73 -15.61 21.41
CA VAL A 178 6.82 -16.76 21.29
C VAL A 178 7.38 -17.95 22.03
N SER A 179 6.51 -18.68 22.72
CA SER A 179 6.90 -19.92 23.41
C SER A 179 7.30 -21.00 22.41
N SER A 180 8.43 -21.63 22.65
CA SER A 180 8.84 -22.89 22.02
C SER A 180 8.35 -24.14 22.78
N GLY A 181 7.48 -23.96 23.78
CA GLY A 181 7.07 -25.00 24.72
C GLY A 181 8.04 -25.18 25.89
N PRO A 182 7.72 -26.09 26.83
CA PRO A 182 8.57 -26.36 27.97
C PRO A 182 9.93 -26.90 27.52
N ALA A 183 10.98 -26.45 28.20
CA ALA A 183 12.33 -26.92 27.94
C ALA A 183 12.37 -28.45 28.06
N LYS A 184 12.77 -29.12 26.99
CA LYS A 184 13.04 -30.55 27.06
C LYS A 184 14.23 -30.77 27.97
N GLN A 185 14.00 -31.41 29.11
CA GLN A 185 15.06 -31.92 30.00
C GLN A 185 15.87 -32.98 29.31
#